data_a1e97b6feed5dd7519fd64a69de742bd
#
_entry.id   a1e97b6feed5dd7519fd64a69de742bd
#
_cell.length_a   1.000
_cell.length_b   1.000
_cell.length_c   1.000
_cell.angle_alpha   90.00
_cell.angle_beta   90.00
_cell.angle_gamma   90.00
#
_symmetry.space_group_name_H-M   'P 1'
#
loop_
_entity.id
_entity.type
_entity.pdbx_description
1 polymer ?
#
loop_
_entity_poly.entity_id
_entity_poly.type
_entity_poly.pdbx_seq_one_letter_code
_entity_poly.pdbx_strand_id
1 'polypeptide(L)'
;MSETHDNAIRKFQKELATGTVALVLLAVLAQAAEPLYGYQIAKRLEASGGALGGKLSALYPVLRNLAEAGLLDSYVEPSVAGPPRRYYRITVSGHEVLAAWRHIWGATRDAVDAALADDNA
;
A
#
# COMPACT_ATOMS: atom_id res chain seq x y z
N MET A 1 -0.27 26.47 14.88
CA MET A 1 -1.52 25.94 14.32
C MET A 1 -2.40 25.44 15.45
N SER A 2 -3.70 25.60 15.33
CA SER A 2 -4.60 25.16 16.40
C SER A 2 -4.69 23.64 16.46
N GLU A 3 -5.15 23.12 17.59
CA GLU A 3 -5.40 21.68 17.76
C GLU A 3 -6.40 21.17 16.73
N THR A 4 -7.43 21.97 16.40
CA THR A 4 -8.42 21.61 15.38
C THR A 4 -7.78 21.43 14.02
N HIS A 5 -6.86 22.32 13.65
CA HIS A 5 -6.13 22.22 12.38
C HIS A 5 -5.25 20.99 12.36
N ASP A 6 -4.55 20.70 13.45
CA ASP A 6 -3.70 19.52 13.55
C ASP A 6 -4.50 18.22 13.43
N ASN A 7 -5.68 18.17 14.04
CA ASN A 7 -6.56 17.03 13.95
C ASN A 7 -7.05 16.79 12.51
N ALA A 8 -7.42 17.88 11.81
CA ALA A 8 -7.87 17.77 10.43
C ALA A 8 -6.77 17.27 9.51
N ILE A 9 -5.54 17.74 9.72
CA ILE A 9 -4.38 17.31 8.93
C ILE A 9 -4.11 15.82 9.16
N ARG A 10 -4.05 15.40 10.42
CA ARG A 10 -3.78 13.98 10.74
C ARG A 10 -4.88 13.05 10.24
N LYS A 11 -6.12 13.48 10.35
CA LYS A 11 -7.26 12.69 9.87
C LYS A 11 -7.18 12.48 8.36
N PHE A 12 -6.89 13.53 7.62
CA PHE A 12 -6.76 13.43 6.17
C PHE A 12 -5.60 12.52 5.77
N GLN A 13 -4.44 12.67 6.42
CA GLN A 13 -3.29 11.81 6.13
C GLN A 13 -3.62 10.34 6.36
N LYS A 14 -4.33 10.04 7.45
CA LYS A 14 -4.73 8.67 7.77
C LYS A 14 -5.71 8.11 6.75
N GLU A 15 -6.71 8.89 6.38
CA GLU A 15 -7.70 8.46 5.39
C GLU A 15 -7.08 8.22 4.03
N LEU A 16 -6.18 9.10 3.60
CA LEU A 16 -5.50 8.95 2.33
C LEU A 16 -4.60 7.73 2.32
N ALA A 17 -3.82 7.51 3.38
CA ALA A 17 -2.98 6.34 3.50
C ALA A 17 -3.81 5.06 3.50
N THR A 18 -4.93 5.04 4.23
CA THR A 18 -5.81 3.88 4.29
C THR A 18 -6.40 3.56 2.92
N GLY A 19 -6.78 4.59 2.17
CA GLY A 19 -7.38 4.41 0.84
C GLY A 19 -6.40 3.97 -0.24
N THR A 20 -5.10 4.17 -0.03
CA THR A 20 -4.09 3.88 -1.06
C THR A 20 -3.19 2.68 -0.73
N VAL A 21 -3.25 2.17 0.50
CA VAL A 21 -2.27 1.15 0.92
C VAL A 21 -2.35 -0.14 0.10
N ALA A 22 -3.54 -0.61 -0.23
CA ALA A 22 -3.69 -1.85 -1.01
C ALA A 22 -3.08 -1.68 -2.41
N LEU A 23 -3.31 -0.54 -3.04
CA LEU A 23 -2.74 -0.21 -4.35
C LEU A 23 -1.21 -0.24 -4.29
N VAL A 24 -0.64 0.40 -3.27
CA VAL A 24 0.82 0.47 -3.12
C VAL A 24 1.41 -0.90 -2.83
N LEU A 25 0.74 -1.72 -2.01
CA LEU A 25 1.23 -3.07 -1.71
C LEU A 25 1.25 -3.95 -2.96
N LEU A 26 0.19 -3.92 -3.78
CA LEU A 26 0.20 -4.65 -5.04
C LEU A 26 1.30 -4.16 -5.98
N ALA A 27 1.50 -2.85 -6.04
CA ALA A 27 2.54 -2.27 -6.89
C ALA A 27 3.95 -2.68 -6.44
N VAL A 28 4.21 -2.68 -5.15
CA VAL A 28 5.51 -3.11 -4.59
C VAL A 28 5.76 -4.56 -4.95
N LEU A 29 4.77 -5.43 -4.76
CA LEU A 29 4.93 -6.85 -5.06
C LEU A 29 5.01 -7.13 -6.55
N ALA A 30 4.33 -6.35 -7.38
CA ALA A 30 4.42 -6.48 -8.83
C ALA A 30 5.82 -6.14 -9.36
N GLN A 31 6.52 -5.22 -8.71
CA GLN A 31 7.86 -4.81 -9.12
C GLN A 31 8.96 -5.71 -8.55
N ALA A 32 8.64 -6.51 -7.54
CA ALA A 32 9.62 -7.37 -6.90
C ALA A 32 9.95 -8.56 -7.81
N ALA A 33 11.24 -8.85 -7.95
CA ALA A 33 11.70 -9.99 -8.74
C ALA A 33 11.38 -11.32 -8.04
N GLU A 34 11.25 -11.30 -6.72
CA GLU A 34 11.03 -12.49 -5.90
C GLU A 34 9.96 -12.17 -4.85
N PRO A 35 9.32 -13.21 -4.27
CA PRO A 35 8.39 -12.99 -3.17
C PRO A 35 9.07 -12.25 -2.02
N LEU A 36 8.29 -11.42 -1.32
CA LEU A 36 8.79 -10.60 -0.21
C LEU A 36 8.06 -10.97 1.07
N TYR A 37 8.79 -10.95 2.19
CA TYR A 37 8.13 -11.08 3.49
C TYR A 37 7.89 -9.69 4.10
N GLY A 38 7.07 -9.65 5.16
CA GLY A 38 6.54 -8.40 5.70
C GLY A 38 7.59 -7.31 5.96
N TYR A 39 8.71 -7.68 6.57
CA TYR A 39 9.77 -6.70 6.87
C TYR A 39 10.32 -6.06 5.58
N GLN A 40 10.54 -6.87 4.53
CA GLN A 40 11.03 -6.35 3.25
C GLN A 40 10.02 -5.41 2.60
N ILE A 41 8.73 -5.75 2.70
CA ILE A 41 7.66 -4.91 2.17
C ILE A 41 7.66 -3.55 2.89
N ALA A 42 7.70 -3.58 4.22
CA ALA A 42 7.72 -2.36 5.02
C ALA A 42 8.92 -1.49 4.69
N LYS A 43 10.08 -2.11 4.48
CA LYS A 43 11.31 -1.39 4.10
C LYS A 43 11.13 -0.65 2.77
N ARG A 44 10.50 -1.28 1.81
CA ARG A 44 10.25 -0.64 0.51
C ARG A 44 9.29 0.52 0.61
N LEU A 45 8.31 0.43 1.51
CA LEU A 45 7.38 1.52 1.75
C LEU A 45 8.06 2.71 2.44
N GLU A 46 9.04 2.45 3.29
CA GLU A 46 9.81 3.53 3.93
C GLU A 46 10.53 4.40 2.92
N ALA A 47 10.88 3.87 1.75
CA ALA A 47 11.53 4.64 0.70
C ALA A 47 10.68 5.80 0.20
N SER A 48 9.37 5.79 0.48
CA SER A 48 8.47 6.89 0.13
C SER A 48 8.49 8.05 1.15
N GLY A 49 9.36 7.98 2.15
CA GLY A 49 9.44 9.01 3.18
C GLY A 49 8.30 8.94 4.20
N GLY A 50 7.64 7.81 4.29
CA GLY A 50 6.56 7.59 5.24
C GLY A 50 5.19 8.03 4.76
N ALA A 51 5.10 8.64 3.57
CA ALA A 51 3.81 9.12 3.05
C ALA A 51 2.84 7.99 2.74
N LEU A 52 3.37 6.85 2.29
CA LEU A 52 2.57 5.70 1.88
C LEU A 52 2.63 4.56 2.87
N GLY A 53 3.52 4.64 3.83
CA GLY A 53 3.80 3.56 4.73
C GLY A 53 3.09 3.70 6.05
N GLY A 54 2.95 2.59 6.71
CA GLY A 54 2.53 2.51 8.09
C GLY A 54 3.43 1.52 8.77
N LYS A 55 3.13 1.27 10.02
CA LYS A 55 3.84 0.24 10.76
C LYS A 55 3.48 -1.12 10.15
N LEU A 56 4.43 -2.05 10.23
CA LEU A 56 4.24 -3.41 9.73
C LEU A 56 2.95 -4.05 10.26
N SER A 57 2.63 -3.80 11.54
CA SER A 57 1.41 -4.32 12.14
C SER A 57 0.13 -3.83 11.43
N ALA A 58 0.16 -2.64 10.84
CA ALA A 58 -0.98 -2.09 10.08
C ALA A 58 -1.05 -2.68 8.67
N LEU A 59 0.05 -3.18 8.13
CA LEU A 59 0.10 -3.75 6.80
C LEU A 59 -0.40 -5.19 6.75
N TYR A 60 -0.20 -5.97 7.81
CA TYR A 60 -0.60 -7.38 7.84
C TYR A 60 -2.08 -7.62 7.52
N PRO A 61 -3.02 -6.88 8.11
CA PRO A 61 -4.43 -7.10 7.77
C PRO A 61 -4.72 -6.85 6.29
N VAL A 62 -4.07 -5.85 5.69
CA VAL A 62 -4.26 -5.53 4.27
C VAL A 62 -3.69 -6.65 3.39
N LEU A 63 -2.48 -7.13 3.72
CA LEU A 63 -1.86 -8.25 3.01
C LEU A 63 -2.74 -9.50 3.08
N ARG A 64 -3.30 -9.78 4.25
CA ARG A 64 -4.21 -10.91 4.44
C ARG A 64 -5.45 -10.77 3.58
N ASN A 65 -6.06 -9.59 3.56
CA ASN A 65 -7.25 -9.35 2.76
C ASN A 65 -6.98 -9.51 1.26
N LEU A 66 -5.83 -9.03 0.80
CA LEU A 66 -5.43 -9.20 -0.60
C LEU A 66 -5.22 -10.68 -0.95
N ALA A 67 -4.64 -11.43 -0.03
CA ALA A 67 -4.45 -12.88 -0.24
C ALA A 67 -5.80 -13.62 -0.25
N GLU A 68 -6.70 -13.27 0.66
CA GLU A 68 -8.03 -13.87 0.69
C GLU A 68 -8.84 -13.56 -0.58
N ALA A 69 -8.61 -12.40 -1.17
CA ALA A 69 -9.24 -12.01 -2.42
C ALA A 69 -8.60 -12.66 -3.65
N GLY A 70 -7.54 -13.45 -3.48
CA GLY A 70 -6.85 -14.12 -4.57
C GLY A 70 -5.89 -13.25 -5.35
N LEU A 71 -5.58 -12.06 -4.84
CA LEU A 71 -4.66 -11.13 -5.51
C LEU A 71 -3.21 -11.38 -5.14
N LEU A 72 -2.97 -12.02 -4.02
CA LEU A 72 -1.65 -12.47 -3.57
C LEU A 72 -1.70 -13.94 -3.21
N ASP A 73 -0.58 -14.64 -3.41
CA ASP A 73 -0.32 -15.92 -2.79
C ASP A 73 0.58 -15.69 -1.59
N SER A 74 0.45 -16.52 -0.57
CA SER A 74 1.34 -16.47 0.58
C SER A 74 1.76 -17.87 0.98
N TYR A 75 2.98 -17.97 1.51
CA TYR A 75 3.50 -19.23 2.04
C TYR A 75 4.50 -18.92 3.16
N VAL A 76 4.72 -19.90 4.00
CA VAL A 76 5.61 -19.76 5.15
C VAL A 76 6.88 -20.57 4.89
N GLU A 77 8.04 -19.95 5.15
CA GLU A 77 9.32 -20.64 5.10
C GLU A 77 10.00 -20.58 6.47
N PRO A 78 10.65 -21.66 6.90
CA PRO A 78 11.46 -21.64 8.12
C PRO A 78 12.61 -20.65 7.96
N SER A 79 12.91 -19.92 9.03
CA SER A 79 14.06 -19.02 9.08
C SER A 79 15.23 -19.75 9.75
N VAL A 80 16.45 -19.51 9.29
CA VAL A 80 17.65 -20.16 9.85
C VAL A 80 17.86 -19.74 11.31
N ALA A 81 17.54 -18.49 11.62
CA ALA A 81 17.73 -17.95 12.97
C ALA A 81 16.56 -17.03 13.30
N GLY A 82 15.49 -17.61 13.83
CA GLY A 82 14.33 -16.84 14.22
C GLY A 82 13.02 -17.51 13.81
N PRO A 83 11.89 -16.83 13.98
CA PRO A 83 10.58 -17.39 13.62
C PRO A 83 10.44 -17.58 12.13
N PRO A 84 9.56 -18.49 11.70
CA PRO A 84 9.25 -18.65 10.29
C PRO A 84 8.74 -17.35 9.68
N ARG A 85 9.00 -17.15 8.39
CA ARG A 85 8.61 -15.94 7.66
C ARG A 85 7.52 -16.26 6.66
N ARG A 86 6.52 -15.38 6.60
CA ARG A 86 5.48 -15.49 5.58
C ARG A 86 5.83 -14.60 4.40
N TYR A 87 5.92 -15.21 3.24
CA TYR A 87 6.22 -14.54 1.97
C TYR A 87 4.95 -14.29 1.18
N TYR A 88 4.96 -13.23 0.41
CA TYR A 88 3.84 -12.82 -0.43
C TYR A 88 4.31 -12.63 -1.86
N ARG A 89 3.46 -13.04 -2.80
CA ARG A 89 3.72 -12.92 -4.22
C ARG A 89 2.42 -12.52 -4.91
N ILE A 90 2.52 -11.60 -5.89
CA ILE A 90 1.33 -11.21 -6.65
C ILE A 90 0.92 -12.33 -7.60
N THR A 91 -0.39 -12.53 -7.76
CA THR A 91 -0.96 -13.52 -8.67
C THR A 91 -1.27 -12.90 -10.02
N VAL A 92 -1.64 -13.72 -11.00
CA VAL A 92 -2.14 -13.23 -12.30
C VAL A 92 -3.35 -12.32 -12.06
N SER A 93 -4.30 -12.73 -11.22
CA SER A 93 -5.44 -11.90 -10.86
C SER A 93 -5.00 -10.59 -10.21
N GLY A 94 -3.96 -10.64 -9.37
CA GLY A 94 -3.40 -9.44 -8.75
C GLY A 94 -2.87 -8.45 -9.78
N HIS A 95 -2.17 -8.93 -10.80
CA HIS A 95 -1.70 -8.07 -11.89
C HIS A 95 -2.85 -7.44 -12.65
N GLU A 96 -3.90 -8.20 -12.93
CA GLU A 96 -5.07 -7.69 -13.64
C GLU A 96 -5.78 -6.60 -12.83
N VAL A 97 -5.97 -6.83 -11.54
CA VAL A 97 -6.61 -5.85 -10.66
C VAL A 97 -5.73 -4.63 -10.50
N LEU A 98 -4.41 -4.81 -10.39
CA LEU A 98 -3.48 -3.68 -10.30
C LEU A 98 -3.60 -2.77 -11.53
N ALA A 99 -3.71 -3.34 -12.72
CA ALA A 99 -3.88 -2.55 -13.93
C ALA A 99 -5.15 -1.70 -13.87
N ALA A 100 -6.25 -2.27 -13.40
CA ALA A 100 -7.51 -1.54 -13.24
C ALA A 100 -7.39 -0.45 -12.18
N TRP A 101 -6.78 -0.76 -11.04
CA TRP A 101 -6.58 0.21 -9.96
C TRP A 101 -5.67 1.35 -10.36
N ARG A 102 -4.63 1.05 -11.15
CA ARG A 102 -3.73 2.08 -11.68
C ARG A 102 -4.50 3.09 -12.51
N HIS A 103 -5.42 2.62 -13.32
CA HIS A 103 -6.25 3.46 -14.15
C HIS A 103 -7.19 4.35 -13.31
N ILE A 104 -7.82 3.75 -12.31
CA ILE A 104 -8.70 4.47 -11.37
C ILE A 104 -7.90 5.54 -10.61
N TRP A 105 -6.71 5.18 -10.14
CA TRP A 105 -5.85 6.14 -9.44
C TRP A 105 -5.49 7.32 -10.34
N GLY A 106 -5.13 7.06 -11.59
CA GLY A 106 -4.79 8.13 -12.54
C GLY A 106 -5.93 9.11 -12.73
N ALA A 107 -7.16 8.60 -12.91
CA ALA A 107 -8.33 9.44 -13.07
C ALA A 107 -8.62 10.25 -11.80
N THR A 108 -8.49 9.62 -10.63
CA THR A 108 -8.71 10.29 -9.34
C THR A 108 -7.67 11.39 -9.11
N ARG A 109 -6.41 11.06 -9.36
CA ARG A 109 -5.31 12.03 -9.24
C ARG A 109 -5.55 13.25 -10.13
N ASP A 110 -5.91 13.01 -11.38
CA ASP A 110 -6.16 14.10 -12.33
C ASP A 110 -7.33 14.98 -11.90
N ALA A 111 -8.39 14.36 -11.38
CA ALA A 111 -9.55 15.10 -10.89
C ALA A 111 -9.21 15.96 -9.67
N VAL A 112 -8.42 15.41 -8.74
CA VAL A 112 -7.97 16.14 -7.56
C VAL A 112 -7.06 17.30 -7.96
N ASP A 113 -6.10 17.04 -8.85
CA ASP A 113 -5.19 18.08 -9.32
C ASP A 113 -5.95 19.23 -10.02
N ALA A 114 -6.97 18.90 -10.80
CA ALA A 114 -7.79 19.90 -11.45
C ALA A 114 -8.54 20.75 -10.42
N ALA A 115 -9.11 20.11 -9.40
CA ALA A 115 -9.80 20.84 -8.33
C ALA A 115 -8.86 21.78 -7.57
N LEU A 116 -7.64 21.32 -7.29
CA LEU A 116 -6.66 22.14 -6.60
C LEU A 116 -6.17 23.31 -7.46
N ALA A 117 -6.05 23.09 -8.76
CA ALA A 117 -5.65 24.16 -9.69
C ALA A 117 -6.71 25.26 -9.75
N ASP A 118 -8.00 24.89 -9.75
CA ASP A 118 -9.08 25.86 -9.76
C ASP A 118 -9.06 26.77 -8.53
N ASP A 119 -8.58 26.26 -7.41
CA ASP A 119 -8.49 26.98 -6.16
C ASP A 119 -7.51 28.17 -6.24
N ASN A 120 -6.64 28.20 -7.23
CA ASN A 120 -5.65 29.25 -7.45
C ASN A 120 -6.06 30.25 -8.53
N ALA A 121 -7.24 30.10 -9.07
CA ALA A 121 -7.72 30.97 -10.15
C ALA A 121 -8.29 32.32 -9.67
#